data_7b57a7b932d99d987087cb285c89b1e5
#
_entry.id   7b57a7b932d99d987087cb285c89b1e5
#
_cell.length_a   1.000
_cell.length_b   1.000
_cell.length_c   1.000
_cell.angle_alpha   90.00
_cell.angle_beta   90.00
_cell.angle_gamma   90.00
#
_symmetry.space_group_name_H-M   'P 1'
#
loop_
_entity.id
_entity.type
_entity.pdbx_description
1 polymer ?
#
loop_
_entity_poly.entity_id
_entity_poly.type
_entity_poly.pdbx_seq_one_letter_code
_entity_poly.pdbx_strand_id
1 'polypeptide(L)'
;ILIDSVPPTIIKRNPVYGKQNISFRINDAHTGIKSYDAYIDGKWALLEYDYKYKTATYFYDKKRLEKGKSHTMKIVVTDMCNNETVYQTRFVY
;
A
#
# COMPACT_ATOMS: atom_id res chain seq x y z
N ILE A 1 0.48 -29.46 -7.50
CA ILE A 1 0.79 -28.08 -7.84
C ILE A 1 -0.32 -27.18 -7.38
N LEU A 2 0.00 -26.25 -6.49
CA LEU A 2 -0.95 -25.27 -6.06
C LEU A 2 -0.99 -24.12 -7.09
N ILE A 3 -2.14 -23.95 -7.73
CA ILE A 3 -2.37 -22.82 -8.62
C ILE A 3 -3.20 -21.81 -7.86
N ASP A 4 -2.60 -20.68 -7.54
CA ASP A 4 -3.30 -19.57 -6.90
C ASP A 4 -3.77 -18.58 -7.97
N SER A 5 -5.07 -18.52 -8.19
CA SER A 5 -5.68 -17.57 -9.11
C SER A 5 -6.31 -16.37 -8.39
N VAL A 6 -6.20 -16.34 -7.06
CA VAL A 6 -6.78 -15.27 -6.25
C VAL A 6 -5.72 -14.20 -6.00
N PRO A 7 -5.88 -12.97 -6.51
CA PRO A 7 -4.93 -11.90 -6.26
C PRO A 7 -4.97 -11.43 -4.81
N PRO A 8 -3.91 -10.78 -4.32
CA PRO A 8 -3.93 -10.19 -2.99
C PRO A 8 -4.98 -9.09 -2.87
N THR A 9 -5.44 -8.82 -1.65
CA THR A 9 -6.39 -7.76 -1.38
C THR A 9 -5.72 -6.61 -0.66
N ILE A 10 -6.13 -5.39 -1.00
CA ILE A 10 -5.63 -4.16 -0.38
C ILE A 10 -6.82 -3.40 0.18
N ILE A 11 -6.80 -3.13 1.49
CA ILE A 11 -7.88 -2.41 2.17
C ILE A 11 -7.28 -1.17 2.84
N LYS A 12 -7.76 0.00 2.45
CA LYS A 12 -7.34 1.25 3.08
C LYS A 12 -7.86 1.30 4.52
N ARG A 13 -6.98 1.57 5.47
CA ARG A 13 -7.34 1.77 6.87
C ARG A 13 -7.52 3.26 7.15
N ASN A 14 -8.47 3.59 8.01
CA ASN A 14 -8.65 4.96 8.43
C ASN A 14 -7.40 5.43 9.19
N PRO A 15 -6.86 6.63 8.86
CA PRO A 15 -5.71 7.14 9.59
C PRO A 15 -6.08 7.37 11.05
N VAL A 16 -5.14 7.08 11.94
CA VAL A 16 -5.30 7.40 13.35
C VAL A 16 -5.13 8.90 13.51
N TYR A 17 -6.06 9.53 14.21
CA TYR A 17 -6.03 10.97 14.44
C TYR A 17 -4.70 11.40 15.08
N GLY A 18 -4.13 12.47 14.53
CA GLY A 18 -2.86 13.00 15.00
C GLY A 18 -1.61 12.33 14.43
N LYS A 19 -1.75 11.25 13.68
CA LYS A 19 -0.61 10.61 13.00
C LYS A 19 -0.53 11.05 11.55
N GLN A 20 0.68 11.34 11.10
CA GLN A 20 0.93 11.74 9.71
C GLN A 20 1.37 10.53 8.90
N ASN A 21 0.43 9.60 8.72
CA ASN A 21 0.66 8.40 7.91
C ASN A 21 -0.65 7.90 7.33
N ILE A 22 -0.52 7.04 6.32
CA ILE A 22 -1.64 6.33 5.73
C ILE A 22 -1.28 4.85 5.66
N SER A 23 -2.20 3.99 6.11
CA SER A 23 -1.97 2.56 6.22
C SER A 23 -2.94 1.77 5.35
N PHE A 24 -2.46 0.62 4.88
CA PHE A 24 -3.24 -0.31 4.07
C PHE A 24 -3.04 -1.72 4.62
N ARG A 25 -4.12 -2.46 4.74
CA ARG A 25 -4.04 -3.88 5.05
C ARG A 25 -3.87 -4.64 3.75
N ILE A 26 -2.82 -5.44 3.65
CA ILE A 26 -2.50 -6.26 2.49
C ILE A 26 -2.64 -7.71 2.92
N ASN A 27 -3.51 -8.45 2.24
CA ASN A 27 -3.77 -9.85 2.59
C ASN A 27 -3.70 -10.73 1.36
N ASP A 28 -2.99 -11.85 1.50
CA ASP A 28 -3.00 -12.94 0.52
C ASP A 28 -3.30 -14.24 1.27
N ALA A 29 -4.37 -14.92 0.86
CA ALA A 29 -4.86 -16.09 1.56
C ALA A 29 -4.06 -17.37 1.26
N HIS A 30 -3.27 -17.41 0.17
CA HIS A 30 -2.71 -18.67 -0.31
C HIS A 30 -1.20 -18.72 -0.34
N THR A 31 -0.54 -17.84 -1.09
CA THR A 31 0.89 -17.97 -1.37
C THR A 31 1.78 -16.93 -0.71
N GLY A 32 1.19 -15.89 -0.14
CA GLY A 32 1.93 -14.80 0.47
C GLY A 32 2.33 -13.71 -0.51
N ILE A 33 2.91 -12.65 0.01
CA ILE A 33 3.25 -11.44 -0.73
C ILE A 33 4.68 -11.54 -1.25
N LYS A 34 4.86 -11.40 -2.56
CA LYS A 34 6.17 -11.37 -3.22
C LYS A 34 6.78 -9.98 -3.19
N SER A 35 5.97 -8.97 -3.54
CA SER A 35 6.44 -7.59 -3.57
C SER A 35 5.30 -6.61 -3.33
N TYR A 36 5.66 -5.43 -2.86
CA TYR A 36 4.73 -4.32 -2.70
C TYR A 36 5.48 -3.03 -3.03
N ASP A 37 4.86 -2.20 -3.88
CA ASP A 37 5.41 -0.92 -4.29
C ASP A 37 4.35 0.15 -4.19
N ALA A 38 4.76 1.36 -3.82
CA ALA A 38 3.88 2.51 -3.78
C ALA A 38 4.44 3.64 -4.63
N TYR A 39 3.52 4.40 -5.22
CA TYR A 39 3.86 5.56 -6.02
C TYR A 39 2.98 6.73 -5.58
N ILE A 40 3.60 7.87 -5.32
CA ILE A 40 2.88 9.09 -4.99
C ILE A 40 3.12 10.10 -6.09
N ASP A 41 2.04 10.54 -6.73
CA ASP A 41 2.08 11.43 -7.88
C ASP A 41 3.01 10.91 -8.99
N GLY A 42 3.03 9.58 -9.16
CA GLY A 42 3.85 8.91 -10.16
C GLY A 42 5.29 8.61 -9.75
N LYS A 43 5.68 8.95 -8.52
CA LYS A 43 7.04 8.72 -8.01
C LYS A 43 7.04 7.64 -6.93
N TRP A 44 8.01 6.74 -7.00
CA TRP A 44 8.14 5.66 -6.03
C TRP A 44 8.27 6.19 -4.60
N ALA A 45 7.57 5.54 -3.68
CA ALA A 45 7.57 5.86 -2.26
C ALA A 45 7.80 4.60 -1.44
N LEU A 46 8.52 4.74 -0.32
CA LEU A 46 8.78 3.63 0.58
C LEU A 46 7.56 3.33 1.44
N LEU A 47 7.14 2.06 1.43
CA LEU A 47 6.16 1.54 2.38
C LEU A 47 6.88 0.71 3.44
N GLU A 48 6.47 0.86 4.69
CA GLU A 48 6.90 -0.02 5.77
C GLU A 48 5.84 -1.09 5.99
N TYR A 49 6.23 -2.35 5.84
CA TYR A 49 5.32 -3.49 5.93
C TYR A 49 5.54 -4.25 7.23
N ASP A 50 4.46 -4.45 8.00
CA ASP A 50 4.47 -5.24 9.21
C ASP A 50 3.80 -6.59 8.92
N TYR A 51 4.58 -7.65 8.89
CA TYR A 51 4.11 -9.00 8.62
C TYR A 51 3.14 -9.52 9.67
N LYS A 52 3.31 -9.12 10.91
CA LYS A 52 2.47 -9.55 12.02
C LYS A 52 1.04 -9.05 11.86
N TYR A 53 0.89 -7.79 11.46
CA TYR A 53 -0.41 -7.16 11.29
C TYR A 53 -0.86 -7.06 9.83
N LYS A 54 -0.04 -7.54 8.90
CA LYS A 54 -0.30 -7.46 7.46
C LYS A 54 -0.65 -6.05 7.00
N THR A 55 0.07 -5.07 7.54
CA THR A 55 -0.20 -3.66 7.31
C THR A 55 1.01 -2.97 6.71
N ALA A 56 0.80 -2.31 5.57
CA ALA A 56 1.79 -1.45 4.93
C ALA A 56 1.47 0.00 5.25
N THR A 57 2.46 0.76 5.70
CA THR A 57 2.29 2.14 6.13
C THR A 57 3.22 3.05 5.35
N TYR A 58 2.67 4.15 4.81
CA TYR A 58 3.45 5.25 4.28
C TYR A 58 3.44 6.40 5.29
N PHE A 59 4.63 6.81 5.73
CA PHE A 59 4.78 7.97 6.59
C PHE A 59 4.98 9.21 5.72
N TYR A 60 4.17 10.23 5.94
CA TYR A 60 4.19 11.45 5.13
C TYR A 60 5.56 12.13 5.20
N ASP A 61 6.13 12.43 4.05
CA ASP A 61 7.39 13.12 3.92
C ASP A 61 7.14 14.60 3.60
N LYS A 62 7.43 15.47 4.54
CA LYS A 62 7.23 16.91 4.40
C LYS A 62 8.05 17.54 3.28
N LYS A 63 9.17 16.93 2.93
CA LYS A 63 10.04 17.43 1.83
C LYS A 63 9.46 17.07 0.47
N ARG A 64 8.62 16.06 0.40
CA ARG A 64 8.11 15.52 -0.85
C ARG A 64 6.67 15.93 -1.12
N LEU A 65 5.87 16.08 -0.05
CA LEU A 65 4.45 16.38 -0.17
C LEU A 65 4.19 17.87 0.07
N GLU A 66 3.38 18.46 -0.79
CA GLU A 66 2.91 19.82 -0.57
C GLU A 66 1.69 19.80 0.36
N LYS A 67 1.78 20.59 1.43
CA LYS A 67 0.71 20.68 2.42
C LYS A 67 -0.53 21.34 1.84
N GLY A 68 -1.69 20.79 2.15
CA GLY A 68 -2.98 21.32 1.71
C GLY A 68 -3.37 20.91 0.29
N LYS A 69 -2.55 20.10 -0.41
CA LYS A 69 -2.86 19.62 -1.75
C LYS A 69 -3.27 18.15 -1.73
N SER A 70 -4.10 17.79 -2.69
CA SER A 70 -4.47 16.39 -2.92
C SER A 70 -3.34 15.67 -3.66
N HIS A 71 -3.00 14.48 -3.17
CA HIS A 71 -1.99 13.63 -3.78
C HIS A 71 -2.62 12.30 -4.17
N THR A 72 -2.15 11.72 -5.26
CA THR A 72 -2.58 10.40 -5.70
C THR A 72 -1.59 9.35 -5.23
N MET A 73 -2.09 8.30 -4.59
CA MET A 73 -1.27 7.15 -4.19
C MET A 73 -1.72 5.92 -4.96
N LYS A 74 -0.77 5.22 -5.54
CA LYS A 74 -0.96 3.95 -6.21
C LYS A 74 -0.15 2.88 -5.50
N ILE A 75 -0.78 1.79 -5.13
CA ILE A 75 -0.10 0.65 -4.52
C ILE A 75 -0.24 -0.55 -5.42
N VAL A 76 0.88 -1.21 -5.70
CA VAL A 76 0.94 -2.42 -6.50
C VAL A 76 1.46 -3.55 -5.62
N VAL A 77 0.67 -4.58 -5.43
CA VAL A 77 1.04 -5.75 -4.64
C VAL A 77 1.01 -6.98 -5.53
N THR A 78 2.08 -7.76 -5.49
CA THR A 78 2.22 -8.99 -6.25
C THR A 78 2.41 -10.17 -5.30
N ASP A 79 1.67 -11.25 -5.50
CA ASP A 79 1.83 -12.46 -4.70
C ASP A 79 2.90 -13.40 -5.29
N MET A 80 3.16 -14.52 -4.60
CA MET A 80 4.18 -15.48 -5.03
C MET A 80 3.82 -16.23 -6.32
N CYS A 81 2.57 -16.17 -6.74
CA CYS A 81 2.11 -16.72 -8.02
C CYS A 81 1.98 -15.67 -9.12
N ASN A 82 2.56 -14.49 -8.91
CA ASN A 82 2.55 -13.36 -9.84
C ASN A 82 1.16 -12.77 -10.13
N ASN A 83 0.20 -12.97 -9.23
CA ASN A 83 -1.06 -12.25 -9.28
C ASN A 83 -0.84 -10.84 -8.74
N GLU A 84 -1.30 -9.85 -9.49
CA GLU A 84 -1.05 -8.45 -9.17
C GLU A 84 -2.35 -7.74 -8.82
N THR A 85 -2.33 -6.93 -7.77
CA THR A 85 -3.43 -6.06 -7.38
C THR A 85 -2.94 -4.63 -7.35
N VAL A 86 -3.67 -3.75 -8.00
CA VAL A 86 -3.39 -2.31 -8.04
C VAL A 86 -4.49 -1.58 -7.31
N TYR A 87 -4.11 -0.75 -6.34
CA TYR A 87 -5.03 0.09 -5.59
C TYR A 87 -4.64 1.55 -5.74
N GLN A 88 -5.59 2.39 -6.09
CA GLN A 88 -5.37 3.83 -6.22
C GLN A 88 -6.29 4.58 -5.28
N THR A 89 -5.75 5.59 -4.62
CA THR A 89 -6.52 6.47 -3.73
C THR A 89 -5.93 7.87 -3.75
N ARG A 90 -6.71 8.82 -3.28
CA ARG A 90 -6.24 10.21 -3.09
C ARG A 90 -6.22 10.52 -1.61
N PHE A 91 -5.27 11.36 -1.21
CA PHE A 91 -5.18 11.83 0.16
C PHE A 91 -4.73 13.28 0.17
N VAL A 92 -5.07 13.98 1.24
CA VAL A 92 -4.62 15.36 1.47
C VAL A 92 -3.65 15.34 2.64
N TYR A 93 -2.50 15.93 2.40
CA TYR A 93 -1.48 16.07 3.43
C TYR A 93 -1.76 17.25 4.35
#